data_060497cd8b58d74792708de9dd7f5357
#
_entry.id   060497cd8b58d74792708de9dd7f5357
#
_cell.length_a   1.000
_cell.length_b   1.000
_cell.length_c   1.000
_cell.angle_alpha   90.00
_cell.angle_beta   90.00
_cell.angle_gamma   90.00
#
_symmetry.space_group_name_H-M   'P 1'
#
loop_
_entity.id
_entity.type
_entity.pdbx_description
1 polymer ?
#
loop_
_entity_poly.entity_id
_entity_poly.type
_entity_poly.pdbx_seq_one_letter_code
_entity_poly.pdbx_strand_id
1 'polypeptide(L)'
;MNALRTGASPFLPMSTPRSADVVLYLDLDGVAHHEQVLWPPHKGIYMSPYEAPGRSLFEWVPILEAALDPYPSVALVLSSTWCIRPGYSATLKRLPPSLRSRFIGGTYHKRVHGTDPWNLAMFRGMPRGEQVLED
;
A
#
# COMPACT_ATOMS: atom_id res chain seq x y z
N MET A 1 -5.08 -20.83 -22.92
CA MET A 1 -4.33 -20.56 -22.65
C MET A 1 -3.97 -20.66 -22.42
N ASN A 2 -3.87 -20.82 -22.25
CA ASN A 2 -3.03 -20.74 -21.82
C ASN A 2 -2.58 -20.94 -21.70
N ALA A 3 -2.54 -21.30 -21.75
CA ALA A 3 -1.61 -21.33 -21.40
C ALA A 3 -1.03 -21.26 -21.24
N LEU A 4 -0.82 -21.38 -21.12
CA LEU A 4 0.00 -21.12 -20.66
C LEU A 4 0.09 -21.16 -20.12
N ARG A 5 0.16 -21.44 -19.92
CA ARG A 5 0.67 -21.35 -19.14
C ARG A 5 1.00 -21.62 -18.87
N THR A 6 1.03 -21.93 -19.01
CA THR A 6 1.74 -22.11 -18.54
C THR A 6 2.02 -22.33 -18.10
N GLY A 7 1.98 -22.88 -18.02
CA GLY A 7 2.67 -23.09 -17.58
C GLY A 7 2.47 -23.30 -16.91
N ALA A 8 2.42 -23.44 -16.84
CA ALA A 8 2.53 -23.49 -16.16
C ALA A 8 2.21 -23.59 -15.57
N SER A 9 1.94 -23.82 -15.37
CA SER A 9 1.84 -23.82 -14.71
C SER A 9 1.50 -23.98 -14.14
N PRO A 10 1.24 -24.56 -13.96
CA PRO A 10 0.96 -24.51 -13.29
C PRO A 10 0.77 -24.46 -12.45
N PHE A 11 0.84 -24.15 -11.99
CA PHE A 11 0.95 -23.68 -11.04
C PHE A 11 0.32 -23.44 -10.29
N LEU A 12 -0.02 -23.64 -9.90
CA LEU A 12 -0.38 -23.16 -9.07
C LEU A 12 -0.94 -23.06 -8.22
N PRO A 13 -1.26 -23.13 -7.57
CA PRO A 13 -1.85 -22.74 -6.80
C PRO A 13 -2.11 -22.45 -6.00
N MET A 14 -2.06 -22.27 -5.55
CA MET A 14 -2.15 -21.74 -4.82
C MET A 14 -2.48 -21.28 -3.97
N SER A 15 -2.79 -21.14 -3.85
CA SER A 15 -2.96 -20.44 -3.03
C SER A 15 -2.36 -19.84 -2.29
N THR A 16 -1.89 -19.79 -2.26
CA THR A 16 -1.20 -19.21 -1.57
C THR A 16 -0.94 -18.31 -1.78
N PRO A 17 -0.97 -17.66 -1.30
CA PRO A 17 -0.81 -16.44 -1.83
C PRO A 17 0.03 -16.58 -2.95
N ARG A 18 -0.11 -16.71 -3.40
CA ARG A 18 0.27 -16.76 -4.23
C ARG A 18 0.92 -16.24 -4.94
N SER A 19 1.11 -16.58 -5.52
CA SER A 19 2.06 -16.03 -6.37
C SER A 19 1.38 -15.05 -7.28
N ALA A 20 1.86 -13.84 -7.25
CA ALA A 20 1.46 -12.84 -8.20
C ALA A 20 2.55 -12.76 -9.27
N ASP A 21 2.15 -12.60 -10.51
CA ASP A 21 3.11 -12.42 -11.59
C ASP A 21 3.83 -11.08 -11.46
N VAL A 22 3.14 -10.08 -10.95
CA VAL A 22 3.69 -8.73 -10.75
C VAL A 22 3.24 -8.23 -9.39
N VAL A 23 4.20 -7.65 -8.67
CA VAL A 23 3.93 -6.99 -7.40
C VAL A 23 4.21 -5.50 -7.57
N LEU A 24 3.22 -4.70 -7.21
CA LEU A 24 3.33 -3.24 -7.26
C LEU A 24 3.46 -2.72 -5.84
N TYR A 25 4.55 -2.04 -5.54
CA TYR A 25 4.75 -1.38 -4.26
C TYR A 25 4.06 -0.02 -4.34
N LEU A 26 3.01 0.15 -3.58
CA LEU A 26 2.13 1.31 -3.66
C LEU A 26 2.37 2.28 -2.51
N ASP A 27 2.73 3.50 -2.85
CA ASP A 27 2.76 4.61 -1.91
C ASP A 27 1.37 5.28 -1.91
N LEU A 28 1.09 6.08 -0.90
CA LEU A 28 -0.19 6.77 -0.79
C LEU A 28 -0.06 8.27 -0.94
N ASP A 29 0.78 8.91 -0.11
CA ASP A 29 0.93 10.37 -0.15
C ASP A 29 1.60 10.78 -1.46
N GLY A 30 0.92 11.62 -2.22
CA GLY A 30 1.38 12.03 -3.55
C GLY A 30 1.04 11.04 -4.66
N VAL A 31 0.37 9.93 -4.34
CA VAL A 31 0.00 8.90 -5.32
C VAL A 31 -1.50 8.65 -5.30
N ALA A 32 -2.06 8.27 -4.16
CA ALA A 32 -3.49 8.02 -4.02
C ALA A 32 -4.25 9.30 -3.68
N HIS A 33 -3.55 10.30 -3.20
CA HIS A 33 -4.07 11.62 -2.86
C HIS A 33 -2.90 12.59 -2.80
N HIS A 34 -3.21 13.88 -2.64
CA HIS A 34 -2.20 14.92 -2.55
C HIS A 34 -1.30 14.66 -1.32
N GLU A 35 -0.04 15.04 -1.43
CA GLU A 35 0.95 14.75 -0.39
C GLU A 35 0.77 15.54 0.91
N GLN A 36 0.01 16.63 0.88
CA GLN A 36 -0.16 17.51 2.05
C GLN A 36 -1.18 16.97 3.04
N VAL A 37 -0.90 15.78 3.54
CA VAL A 37 -1.72 15.10 4.55
C VAL A 37 -1.25 15.51 5.93
N LEU A 38 -2.17 15.89 6.79
CA LEU A 38 -1.88 16.28 8.17
C LEU A 38 -2.37 15.20 9.12
N TRP A 39 -1.58 15.01 10.16
CA TRP A 39 -1.89 14.01 11.16
C TRP A 39 -1.54 14.50 12.55
N PRO A 40 -2.24 15.52 13.06
CA PRO A 40 -1.96 16.03 14.40
C PRO A 40 -2.35 15.01 15.46
N PRO A 41 -1.70 15.08 16.65
CA PRO A 41 -2.09 14.24 17.77
C PRO A 41 -3.55 14.47 18.13
N HIS A 42 -4.24 13.40 18.50
CA HIS A 42 -5.63 13.43 18.96
C HIS A 42 -6.64 13.89 17.92
N LYS A 43 -6.21 14.00 16.66
CA LYS A 43 -7.11 14.28 15.55
C LYS A 43 -6.93 13.21 14.49
N GLY A 44 -7.93 13.04 13.65
CA GLY A 44 -7.83 12.13 12.52
C GLY A 44 -6.92 12.66 11.44
N ILE A 45 -6.66 11.83 10.45
CA ILE A 45 -5.89 12.21 9.27
C ILE A 45 -6.77 13.07 8.38
N TYR A 46 -6.23 14.17 7.87
CA TYR A 46 -6.97 15.00 6.93
C TYR A 46 -6.03 15.72 5.98
N MET A 47 -6.60 16.20 4.87
CA MET A 47 -5.86 16.94 3.88
C MET A 47 -5.73 18.39 4.32
N SER A 48 -4.54 18.98 4.17
CA SER A 48 -4.31 20.37 4.54
C SER A 48 -5.22 21.30 3.72
N PRO A 49 -6.12 22.06 4.37
CA PRO A 49 -6.99 22.96 3.62
C PRO A 49 -6.25 24.18 3.06
N TYR A 50 -5.07 24.47 3.58
CA TYR A 50 -4.28 25.62 3.16
C TYR A 50 -3.33 25.27 2.03
N GLU A 51 -2.68 24.12 2.09
CA GLU A 51 -1.67 23.76 1.10
C GLU A 51 -2.23 22.87 -0.01
N ALA A 52 -3.38 22.26 0.22
CA ALA A 52 -4.07 21.46 -0.78
C ALA A 52 -5.57 21.76 -0.76
N PRO A 53 -5.95 23.00 -1.08
CA PRO A 53 -7.37 23.39 -1.01
C PRO A 53 -8.19 22.59 -2.02
N GLY A 54 -9.34 22.10 -1.54
CA GLY A 54 -10.25 21.31 -2.40
C GLY A 54 -9.84 19.86 -2.60
N ARG A 55 -8.74 19.42 -2.01
CA ARG A 55 -8.29 18.02 -2.11
C ARG A 55 -8.82 17.18 -0.96
N SER A 56 -9.00 15.88 -1.22
CA SER A 56 -9.47 14.94 -0.20
C SER A 56 -8.62 13.68 -0.21
N LEU A 57 -8.67 12.97 0.92
CA LEU A 57 -7.95 11.71 1.06
C LEU A 57 -8.49 10.70 0.05
N PHE A 58 -7.56 9.96 -0.56
CA PHE A 58 -7.87 8.87 -1.49
C PHE A 58 -8.66 9.29 -2.73
N GLU A 59 -8.64 10.57 -3.07
CA GLU A 59 -9.44 11.05 -4.20
C GLU A 59 -8.99 10.48 -5.54
N TRP A 60 -7.74 10.02 -5.65
CA TRP A 60 -7.20 9.47 -6.90
C TRP A 60 -7.30 7.94 -6.97
N VAL A 61 -7.83 7.30 -5.94
CA VAL A 61 -7.99 5.86 -5.89
C VAL A 61 -8.80 5.31 -7.08
N PRO A 62 -9.88 5.95 -7.52
CA PRO A 62 -10.61 5.45 -8.70
C PRO A 62 -9.76 5.36 -9.97
N ILE A 63 -8.77 6.24 -10.11
CA ILE A 63 -7.86 6.20 -11.25
C ILE A 63 -7.00 4.94 -11.16
N LEU A 64 -6.51 4.63 -9.98
CA LEU A 64 -5.72 3.43 -9.76
C LEU A 64 -6.55 2.16 -9.98
N GLU A 65 -7.78 2.16 -9.50
CA GLU A 65 -8.69 1.02 -9.73
C GLU A 65 -8.88 0.76 -11.21
N ALA A 66 -9.13 1.83 -11.98
CA ALA A 66 -9.33 1.70 -13.42
C ALA A 66 -8.07 1.20 -14.11
N ALA A 67 -6.90 1.68 -13.69
CA ALA A 67 -5.63 1.28 -14.28
C ALA A 67 -5.32 -0.19 -14.02
N LEU A 68 -5.71 -0.71 -12.86
CA LEU A 68 -5.42 -2.10 -12.48
C LEU A 68 -6.48 -3.09 -12.93
N ASP A 69 -7.66 -2.61 -13.33
CA ASP A 69 -8.78 -3.47 -13.69
C ASP A 69 -8.42 -4.51 -14.75
N PRO A 70 -7.68 -4.17 -15.83
CA PRO A 70 -7.30 -5.16 -16.84
C PRO A 70 -6.26 -6.17 -16.34
N TYR A 71 -5.69 -5.99 -15.17
CA TYR A 71 -4.57 -6.79 -14.67
C TYR A 71 -4.89 -7.40 -13.31
N PRO A 72 -5.79 -8.40 -13.28
CA PRO A 72 -6.25 -8.96 -12.00
C PRO A 72 -5.17 -9.70 -11.22
N SER A 73 -4.07 -10.08 -11.87
CA SER A 73 -2.99 -10.81 -11.21
C SER A 73 -1.97 -9.90 -10.52
N VAL A 74 -2.08 -8.58 -10.68
CA VAL A 74 -1.17 -7.66 -10.01
C VAL A 74 -1.53 -7.60 -8.53
N ALA A 75 -0.55 -7.92 -7.69
CA ALA A 75 -0.68 -7.82 -6.24
C ALA A 75 -0.09 -6.51 -5.77
N LEU A 76 -0.56 -6.02 -4.63
CA LEU A 76 -0.11 -4.75 -4.06
C LEU A 76 0.61 -4.98 -2.73
N VAL A 77 1.66 -4.21 -2.52
CA VAL A 77 2.34 -4.11 -1.23
C VAL A 77 2.30 -2.65 -0.80
N LEU A 78 1.84 -2.40 0.41
CA LEU A 78 1.74 -1.04 0.90
C LEU A 78 3.12 -0.52 1.27
N SER A 79 3.60 0.48 0.54
CA SER A 79 4.91 1.10 0.73
C SER A 79 4.71 2.54 1.14
N SER A 80 4.33 2.75 2.41
CA SER A 80 3.96 4.08 2.91
C SER A 80 4.11 4.10 4.42
N THR A 81 4.36 5.29 4.96
CA THR A 81 4.37 5.47 6.42
C THR A 81 3.01 5.20 7.06
N TRP A 82 1.96 5.08 6.25
CA TRP A 82 0.66 4.64 6.73
C TRP A 82 0.70 3.20 7.28
N CYS A 83 1.70 2.41 6.89
CA CYS A 83 1.93 1.10 7.50
C CYS A 83 2.23 1.21 8.99
N ILE A 84 2.88 2.30 9.39
CA ILE A 84 3.25 2.54 10.78
C ILE A 84 2.06 3.12 11.52
N ARG A 85 1.43 4.12 10.92
CA ARG A 85 0.33 4.84 11.54
C ARG A 85 -0.61 5.35 10.45
N PRO A 86 -1.85 4.94 10.45
CA PRO A 86 -2.62 4.20 11.46
C PRO A 86 -2.29 2.71 11.53
N GLY A 87 -1.48 2.18 10.63
CA GLY A 87 -1.12 0.80 10.55
C GLY A 87 -1.70 0.15 9.31
N TYR A 88 -1.16 -1.01 8.98
CA TYR A 88 -1.50 -1.71 7.75
C TYR A 88 -3.00 -2.00 7.65
N SER A 89 -3.55 -2.70 8.64
CA SER A 89 -4.96 -3.10 8.61
C SER A 89 -5.91 -1.90 8.58
N ALA A 90 -5.61 -0.88 9.38
CA ALA A 90 -6.45 0.31 9.43
C ALA A 90 -6.41 1.07 8.11
N THR A 91 -5.25 1.08 7.45
CA THR A 91 -5.11 1.73 6.15
C THR A 91 -5.91 0.99 5.09
N LEU A 92 -5.81 -0.33 5.05
CA LEU A 92 -6.54 -1.11 4.05
C LEU A 92 -8.05 -0.96 4.18
N LYS A 93 -8.55 -0.76 5.40
CA LYS A 93 -9.98 -0.56 5.63
C LYS A 93 -10.49 0.72 4.99
N ARG A 94 -9.61 1.67 4.70
CA ARG A 94 -9.98 2.93 4.03
C ARG A 94 -10.02 2.81 2.52
N LEU A 95 -9.55 1.69 1.97
CA LEU A 95 -9.51 1.45 0.53
C LEU A 95 -10.72 0.63 0.10
N PRO A 96 -11.14 0.78 -1.16
CA PRO A 96 -12.27 -0.02 -1.66
C PRO A 96 -11.89 -1.50 -1.72
N PRO A 97 -12.89 -2.39 -1.64
CA PRO A 97 -12.64 -3.83 -1.64
C PRO A 97 -11.83 -4.33 -2.83
N SER A 98 -12.01 -3.73 -4.01
CA SER A 98 -11.30 -4.14 -5.21
C SER A 98 -9.80 -3.94 -5.12
N LEU A 99 -9.36 -2.90 -4.40
CA LEU A 99 -7.93 -2.70 -4.14
C LEU A 99 -7.49 -3.48 -2.91
N ARG A 100 -8.31 -3.47 -1.87
CA ARG A 100 -7.97 -4.13 -0.62
C ARG A 100 -7.62 -5.60 -0.83
N SER A 101 -8.36 -6.29 -1.68
CA SER A 101 -8.16 -7.71 -1.93
C SER A 101 -6.84 -8.02 -2.66
N ARG A 102 -6.21 -7.02 -3.26
CA ARG A 102 -4.95 -7.20 -3.96
C ARG A 102 -3.73 -7.15 -3.05
N PHE A 103 -3.88 -6.64 -1.82
CA PHE A 103 -2.74 -6.44 -0.93
C PHE A 103 -2.27 -7.76 -0.33
N ILE A 104 -0.95 -8.00 -0.43
CA ILE A 104 -0.32 -9.19 0.13
C ILE A 104 0.62 -8.84 1.29
N GLY A 105 0.85 -7.56 1.56
CA GLY A 105 1.68 -7.14 2.68
C GLY A 105 2.01 -5.67 2.63
N GLY A 106 2.86 -5.25 3.55
CA GLY A 106 3.36 -3.90 3.63
C GLY A 106 4.82 -3.90 4.00
N THR A 107 5.52 -2.80 3.71
CA THR A 107 6.95 -2.69 3.99
C THR A 107 7.27 -2.52 5.48
N TYR A 108 6.25 -2.30 6.30
CA TYR A 108 6.41 -2.24 7.76
C TYR A 108 5.33 -3.07 8.43
N HIS A 109 5.74 -3.94 9.34
CA HIS A 109 4.83 -4.76 10.13
C HIS A 109 5.17 -4.63 11.59
N LYS A 110 4.16 -4.28 12.37
CA LYS A 110 4.29 -4.09 13.80
C LYS A 110 4.86 -5.31 14.50
N ARG A 111 4.48 -6.50 14.06
CA ARG A 111 4.96 -7.75 14.65
C ARG A 111 6.43 -8.05 14.36
N VAL A 112 6.91 -7.61 13.20
CA VAL A 112 8.28 -7.88 12.77
C VAL A 112 9.20 -6.75 13.19
N HIS A 113 8.78 -5.51 12.97
CA HIS A 113 9.62 -4.33 13.20
C HIS A 113 9.40 -3.69 14.56
N GLY A 114 8.31 -4.08 15.25
CA GLY A 114 8.01 -3.60 16.59
C GLY A 114 7.45 -2.18 16.61
N THR A 115 7.31 -1.65 17.83
CA THR A 115 6.82 -0.31 18.06
C THR A 115 7.85 0.53 18.79
N ASP A 116 9.08 0.05 18.89
CA ASP A 116 10.16 0.77 19.51
C ASP A 116 10.37 2.11 18.82
N PRO A 117 10.38 3.24 19.58
CA PRO A 117 10.52 4.56 18.96
C PRO A 117 11.76 4.72 18.08
N TRP A 118 12.86 4.06 18.46
CA TRP A 118 14.10 4.12 17.70
C TRP A 118 13.92 3.46 16.33
N ASN A 119 13.36 2.26 16.31
CA ASN A 119 13.13 1.54 15.05
C ASN A 119 12.15 2.29 14.15
N LEU A 120 11.10 2.86 14.74
CA LEU A 120 10.14 3.65 13.97
C LEU A 120 10.80 4.88 13.37
N ALA A 121 11.65 5.57 14.14
CA ALA A 121 12.34 6.74 13.65
C ALA A 121 13.30 6.41 12.52
N MET A 122 14.04 5.30 12.67
CA MET A 122 14.95 4.85 11.64
C MET A 122 14.21 4.49 10.35
N PHE A 123 13.11 3.75 10.47
CA PHE A 123 12.32 3.36 9.31
C PHE A 123 11.75 4.59 8.58
N ARG A 124 11.24 5.56 9.33
CA ARG A 124 10.69 6.78 8.73
C ARG A 124 11.74 7.60 8.01
N GLY A 125 12.97 7.58 8.51
CA GLY A 125 14.07 8.29 7.88
C GLY A 125 14.70 7.56 6.71
N MET A 126 14.31 6.30 6.48
CA MET A 126 14.86 5.47 5.43
C MET A 126 14.25 5.84 4.08
N PRO A 127 15.06 5.99 3.02
CA PRO A 127 14.53 6.22 1.68
C PRO A 127 13.57 5.09 1.28
N ARG A 128 12.56 5.42 0.49
CA ARG A 128 11.52 4.46 0.14
C ARG A 128 12.08 3.21 -0.54
N GLY A 129 13.09 3.37 -1.36
CA GLY A 129 13.73 2.24 -2.02
C GLY A 129 14.33 1.25 -1.04
N GLU A 130 14.95 1.76 0.03
CA GLU A 130 15.52 0.90 1.06
C GLU A 130 14.45 0.20 1.86
N GLN A 131 13.32 0.88 2.13
CA GLN A 131 12.19 0.25 2.81
C GLN A 131 11.67 -0.95 2.04
N VAL A 132 11.64 -0.85 0.72
CA VAL A 132 11.20 -1.94 -0.14
C VAL A 132 12.18 -3.12 -0.06
N LEU A 133 13.47 -2.84 0.00
CA LEU A 133 14.48 -3.90 0.09
C LEU A 133 14.46 -4.62 1.43
N GLU A 134 13.96 -3.96 2.48
CA GLU A 134 13.84 -4.58 3.79
C GLU A 134 12.60 -5.47 3.92
N ASP A 135 11.66 -5.37 2.98
CA ASP A 135 10.44 -6.16 2.99
C ASP A 135 10.73 -7.60 2.56
#